data_18b97d488d7d43e2cd8072b77492bac0
#
_entry.id   18b97d488d7d43e2cd8072b77492bac0
#
_cell.length_a   1.000
_cell.length_b   1.000
_cell.length_c   1.000
_cell.angle_alpha   90.00
_cell.angle_beta   90.00
_cell.angle_gamma   90.00
#
_symmetry.space_group_name_H-M   'P 1'
#
loop_
_entity.id
_entity.type
_entity.pdbx_description
1 polymer ?
#
loop_
_entity_poly.entity_id
_entity_poly.type
_entity_poly.pdbx_seq_one_letter_code
_entity_poly.pdbx_strand_id
1 'polypeptide(L)'
;RAQVFLPISDNLNAMLLEQKADFGFQQWVAPHPKPRSGKFEPYAMERLSKVGRKVMRLAKLSEELRLMDIRRTGVTEMVDKGVPLPQIMAVTGHTHVSSVKPYMKHTYESANNALTQRDTYVQSSVTSNIESDIHD
;
A
#
# COMPACT_ATOMS: atom_id res chain seq x y z
N ARG A 1 -18.21 -4.66 3.18
CA ARG A 1 -16.84 -4.19 2.84
C ARG A 1 -16.21 -3.68 4.12
N ALA A 2 -14.98 -4.07 4.39
CA ALA A 2 -14.25 -3.52 5.51
C ALA A 2 -13.98 -2.02 5.27
N GLN A 3 -14.17 -1.21 6.32
CA GLN A 3 -13.70 0.18 6.31
C GLN A 3 -12.18 0.14 6.52
N VAL A 4 -11.46 0.88 5.71
CA VAL A 4 -10.00 1.01 5.79
C VAL A 4 -9.70 2.46 6.15
N PHE A 5 -8.96 2.65 7.24
CA PHE A 5 -8.48 3.96 7.67
C PHE A 5 -6.97 3.97 7.48
N LEU A 6 -6.49 4.82 6.59
CA LEU A 6 -5.06 4.94 6.29
C LEU A 6 -4.56 6.32 6.70
N PRO A 7 -3.36 6.41 7.28
CA PRO A 7 -2.70 7.70 7.46
C PRO A 7 -2.38 8.30 6.10
N ILE A 8 -2.49 9.61 5.99
CA ILE A 8 -2.09 10.35 4.79
C ILE A 8 -0.58 10.58 4.90
N SER A 9 0.19 9.99 3.98
CA SER A 9 1.63 10.26 3.88
C SER A 9 1.90 11.67 3.36
N ASP A 10 3.09 12.21 3.62
CA ASP A 10 3.47 13.55 3.16
C ASP A 10 3.34 13.69 1.64
N ASN A 11 3.77 12.68 0.88
CA ASN A 11 3.63 12.67 -0.57
C ASN A 11 2.16 12.69 -1.01
N LEU A 12 1.31 11.88 -0.39
CA LEU A 12 -0.12 11.88 -0.70
C LEU A 12 -0.75 13.22 -0.33
N ASN A 13 -0.37 13.78 0.82
CA ASN A 13 -0.86 15.09 1.24
C ASN A 13 -0.48 16.19 0.24
N ALA A 14 0.77 16.21 -0.24
CA ALA A 14 1.22 17.16 -1.27
C ALA A 14 0.39 17.02 -2.55
N MET A 15 0.17 15.80 -3.04
CA MET A 15 -0.66 15.53 -4.23
C MET A 15 -2.11 16.00 -4.03
N LEU A 16 -2.69 15.79 -2.84
CA LEU A 16 -4.06 16.22 -2.53
C LEU A 16 -4.18 17.76 -2.47
N LEU A 17 -3.14 18.44 -1.96
CA LEU A 17 -3.11 19.89 -1.94
C LEU A 17 -2.99 20.49 -3.35
N GLU A 18 -2.16 19.91 -4.22
CA GLU A 18 -2.05 20.27 -5.63
C GLU A 18 -3.39 20.07 -6.35
N GLN A 19 -4.00 18.91 -6.17
CA GLN A 19 -5.33 18.59 -6.71
C GLN A 19 -6.39 19.64 -6.26
N LYS A 20 -6.34 20.04 -4.99
CA LYS A 20 -7.23 21.05 -4.44
C LYS A 20 -6.96 22.44 -5.06
N ALA A 21 -5.71 22.77 -5.35
CA ALA A 21 -5.35 24.01 -6.03
C ALA A 21 -5.91 24.05 -7.46
N ASP A 22 -5.83 22.93 -8.19
CA ASP A 22 -6.30 22.82 -9.58
C ASP A 22 -7.83 22.85 -9.72
N PHE A 23 -8.55 22.17 -8.83
CA PHE A 23 -10.01 22.00 -8.92
C PHE A 23 -10.80 22.83 -7.92
N GLY A 24 -10.13 23.51 -6.98
CA GLY A 24 -10.77 24.27 -5.93
C GLY A 24 -11.47 23.40 -4.89
N PHE A 25 -12.31 24.01 -4.07
CA PHE A 25 -13.10 23.31 -3.06
C PHE A 25 -14.31 22.63 -3.70
N GLN A 26 -14.32 21.32 -3.72
CA GLN A 26 -15.39 20.51 -4.29
C GLN A 26 -15.50 19.15 -3.58
N GLN A 27 -16.60 18.43 -3.79
CA GLN A 27 -16.95 17.22 -3.04
C GLN A 27 -16.02 16.02 -3.35
N TRP A 28 -15.40 15.97 -4.52
CA TRP A 28 -14.69 14.79 -5.02
C TRP A 28 -13.19 15.01 -5.04
N VAL A 29 -12.42 14.09 -4.50
CA VAL A 29 -10.94 14.14 -4.51
C VAL A 29 -10.39 14.02 -5.94
N ALA A 30 -10.96 13.17 -6.77
CA ALA A 30 -10.58 12.98 -8.16
C ALA A 30 -11.81 13.13 -9.07
N PRO A 31 -12.22 14.36 -9.36
CA PRO A 31 -13.38 14.61 -10.21
C PRO A 31 -13.06 14.37 -11.68
N HIS A 32 -14.12 14.20 -12.49
CA HIS A 32 -13.97 14.29 -13.93
C HIS A 32 -13.52 15.71 -14.30
N PRO A 33 -12.48 15.90 -15.16
CA PRO A 33 -11.88 17.21 -15.41
C PRO A 33 -12.84 18.21 -16.10
N LYS A 34 -13.92 17.71 -16.71
CA LYS A 34 -14.93 18.55 -17.33
C LYS A 34 -16.19 18.57 -16.45
N PRO A 35 -16.53 19.73 -15.86
CA PRO A 35 -17.77 19.85 -15.09
C PRO A 35 -18.98 19.66 -15.99
N ARG A 36 -20.04 19.09 -15.44
CA ARG A 36 -21.36 19.01 -16.08
C ARG A 36 -22.31 19.96 -15.37
N SER A 37 -22.99 20.79 -16.11
CA SER A 37 -23.90 21.81 -15.56
C SER A 37 -23.27 22.63 -14.42
N GLY A 38 -21.99 22.97 -14.57
CA GLY A 38 -21.22 23.75 -13.58
C GLY A 38 -20.81 22.97 -12.33
N LYS A 39 -21.02 21.65 -12.26
CA LYS A 39 -20.66 20.82 -11.12
C LYS A 39 -19.66 19.74 -11.53
N PHE A 40 -18.66 19.54 -10.67
CA PHE A 40 -17.75 18.40 -10.81
C PHE A 40 -18.43 17.11 -10.34
N GLU A 41 -18.26 16.04 -11.12
CA GLU A 41 -18.79 14.71 -10.85
C GLU A 41 -17.66 13.69 -10.80
N PRO A 42 -17.82 12.56 -10.09
CA PRO A 42 -16.84 11.49 -10.10
C PRO A 42 -16.81 10.80 -11.47
N TYR A 43 -15.73 10.10 -11.74
CA TYR A 43 -15.73 9.17 -12.88
C TYR A 43 -16.74 8.04 -12.66
N ALA A 44 -17.51 7.73 -13.67
CA ALA A 44 -18.29 6.50 -13.68
C ALA A 44 -17.35 5.28 -13.60
N MET A 45 -17.71 4.28 -12.77
CA MET A 45 -16.88 3.09 -12.52
C MET A 45 -16.44 2.38 -13.81
N GLU A 46 -17.33 2.30 -14.78
CA GLU A 46 -17.05 1.67 -16.09
C GLU A 46 -16.00 2.45 -16.90
N ARG A 47 -15.91 3.76 -16.69
CA ARG A 47 -14.94 4.63 -17.38
C ARG A 47 -13.59 4.65 -16.69
N LEU A 48 -13.52 4.37 -15.39
CA LEU A 48 -12.29 4.44 -14.61
C LEU A 48 -11.20 3.52 -15.19
N SER A 49 -11.55 2.28 -15.56
CA SER A 49 -10.61 1.36 -16.20
C SER A 49 -10.10 1.83 -17.56
N LYS A 50 -10.95 2.53 -18.34
CA LYS A 50 -10.56 3.11 -19.63
C LYS A 50 -9.62 4.29 -19.45
N VAL A 51 -9.90 5.14 -18.46
CA VAL A 51 -9.03 6.28 -18.11
C VAL A 51 -7.68 5.80 -17.59
N GLY A 52 -7.67 4.82 -16.69
CA GLY A 52 -6.44 4.20 -16.18
C GLY A 52 -5.56 3.66 -17.31
N ARG A 53 -6.13 2.90 -18.26
CA ARG A 53 -5.39 2.42 -19.44
C ARG A 53 -4.85 3.55 -20.30
N LYS A 54 -5.62 4.64 -20.49
CA LYS A 54 -5.14 5.80 -21.22
C LYS A 54 -3.95 6.46 -20.54
N VAL A 55 -4.01 6.64 -19.24
CA VAL A 55 -2.90 7.22 -18.43
C VAL A 55 -1.66 6.34 -18.52
N MET A 56 -1.79 5.03 -18.36
CA MET A 56 -0.68 4.08 -18.48
C MET A 56 -0.02 4.13 -19.86
N ARG A 57 -0.82 4.23 -20.95
CA ARG A 57 -0.31 4.37 -22.31
C ARG A 57 0.45 5.69 -22.50
N LEU A 58 -0.08 6.79 -21.99
CA LEU A 58 0.61 8.10 -22.05
C LEU A 58 1.93 8.07 -21.27
N ALA A 59 1.98 7.33 -20.17
CA ALA A 59 3.19 7.08 -19.39
C ALA A 59 4.14 6.03 -20.04
N LYS A 60 3.81 5.52 -21.24
CA LYS A 60 4.59 4.49 -21.95
C LYS A 60 4.80 3.20 -21.13
N LEU A 61 3.87 2.88 -20.26
CA LEU A 61 3.88 1.63 -19.51
C LEU A 61 3.34 0.48 -20.36
N SER A 62 3.68 -0.76 -19.99
CA SER A 62 3.21 -1.96 -20.70
C SER A 62 1.68 -1.99 -20.77
N GLU A 63 1.13 -2.39 -21.92
CA GLU A 63 -0.32 -2.54 -22.12
C GLU A 63 -0.95 -3.69 -21.31
N GLU A 64 -0.12 -4.62 -20.83
CA GLU A 64 -0.55 -5.71 -19.97
C GLU A 64 -0.86 -5.25 -18.54
N LEU A 65 -0.30 -4.12 -18.10
CA LEU A 65 -0.53 -3.56 -16.76
C LEU A 65 -1.98 -3.13 -16.57
N ARG A 66 -2.50 -3.41 -15.38
CA ARG A 66 -3.83 -3.03 -14.93
C ARG A 66 -3.75 -2.23 -13.64
N LEU A 67 -4.75 -1.42 -13.35
CA LEU A 67 -4.83 -0.66 -12.08
C LEU A 67 -4.73 -1.57 -10.85
N MET A 68 -5.22 -2.81 -10.94
CA MET A 68 -5.09 -3.79 -9.87
C MET A 68 -3.65 -4.23 -9.59
N ASP A 69 -2.75 -4.10 -10.58
CA ASP A 69 -1.36 -4.52 -10.42
C ASP A 69 -0.60 -3.55 -9.51
N ILE A 70 -0.99 -2.26 -9.45
CA ILE A 70 -0.48 -1.29 -8.48
C ILE A 70 -0.71 -1.80 -7.05
N ARG A 71 -1.93 -2.27 -6.75
CA ARG A 71 -2.24 -2.85 -5.45
C ARG A 71 -1.44 -4.12 -5.18
N ARG A 72 -1.29 -4.97 -6.20
CA ARG A 72 -0.50 -6.20 -6.09
C ARG A 72 0.96 -5.90 -5.79
N THR A 73 1.54 -4.94 -6.51
CA THR A 73 2.92 -4.50 -6.29
C THR A 73 3.10 -4.02 -4.85
N GLY A 74 2.25 -3.13 -4.35
CA GLY A 74 2.34 -2.65 -2.97
C GLY A 74 2.22 -3.76 -1.92
N VAL A 75 1.38 -4.79 -2.15
CA VAL A 75 1.32 -5.95 -1.26
C VAL A 75 2.61 -6.75 -1.32
N THR A 76 3.14 -7.01 -2.51
CA THR A 76 4.38 -7.77 -2.69
C THR A 76 5.56 -7.06 -2.03
N GLU A 77 5.68 -5.75 -2.22
CA GLU A 77 6.73 -4.92 -1.59
C GLU A 77 6.66 -4.97 -0.05
N MET A 78 5.46 -4.90 0.53
CA MET A 78 5.29 -5.04 1.99
C MET A 78 5.69 -6.45 2.48
N VAL A 79 5.32 -7.50 1.75
CA VAL A 79 5.70 -8.89 2.07
C VAL A 79 7.22 -9.05 1.99
N ASP A 80 7.86 -8.55 0.93
CA ASP A 80 9.30 -8.65 0.72
C ASP A 80 10.10 -7.89 1.80
N LYS A 81 9.52 -6.83 2.36
CA LYS A 81 10.09 -6.08 3.49
C LYS A 81 9.76 -6.67 4.86
N GLY A 82 9.08 -7.81 4.90
CA GLY A 82 8.77 -8.49 6.16
C GLY A 82 7.68 -7.80 6.99
N VAL A 83 6.84 -6.94 6.39
CA VAL A 83 5.73 -6.31 7.10
C VAL A 83 4.77 -7.40 7.60
N PRO A 84 4.38 -7.38 8.89
CA PRO A 84 3.47 -8.37 9.45
C PRO A 84 2.14 -8.44 8.69
N LEU A 85 1.67 -9.66 8.45
CA LEU A 85 0.43 -9.91 7.70
C LEU A 85 -0.79 -9.10 8.17
N PRO A 86 -1.04 -8.95 9.49
CA PRO A 86 -2.16 -8.12 9.97
C PRO A 86 -2.06 -6.65 9.52
N GLN A 87 -0.84 -6.10 9.47
CA GLN A 87 -0.61 -4.72 9.00
C GLN A 87 -0.87 -4.60 7.49
N ILE A 88 -0.41 -5.57 6.69
CA ILE A 88 -0.72 -5.64 5.27
C ILE A 88 -2.23 -5.69 5.03
N MET A 89 -2.94 -6.51 5.81
CA MET A 89 -4.40 -6.62 5.73
C MET A 89 -5.10 -5.32 6.12
N ALA A 90 -4.60 -4.60 7.12
CA ALA A 90 -5.12 -3.29 7.52
C ALA A 90 -5.00 -2.25 6.40
N VAL A 91 -3.85 -2.20 5.71
CA VAL A 91 -3.62 -1.29 4.58
C VAL A 91 -4.48 -1.66 3.38
N THR A 92 -4.61 -2.95 3.08
CA THR A 92 -5.26 -3.41 1.86
C THR A 92 -6.76 -3.66 2.00
N GLY A 93 -7.27 -3.72 3.22
CA GLY A 93 -8.67 -4.02 3.51
C GLY A 93 -9.06 -5.47 3.22
N HIS A 94 -8.11 -6.39 3.19
CA HIS A 94 -8.41 -7.81 3.08
C HIS A 94 -8.95 -8.35 4.42
N THR A 95 -10.11 -8.99 4.38
CA THR A 95 -10.75 -9.60 5.56
C THR A 95 -10.30 -11.04 5.79
N HIS A 96 -9.74 -11.69 4.78
CA HIS A 96 -9.30 -13.08 4.85
C HIS A 96 -7.82 -13.22 4.44
N VAL A 97 -7.07 -13.98 5.23
CA VAL A 97 -5.66 -14.31 4.96
C VAL A 97 -5.48 -14.98 3.59
N SER A 98 -6.43 -15.82 3.20
CA SER A 98 -6.41 -16.49 1.88
C SER A 98 -6.32 -15.52 0.70
N SER A 99 -6.83 -14.29 0.84
CA SER A 99 -6.75 -13.27 -0.20
C SER A 99 -5.36 -12.67 -0.35
N VAL A 100 -4.52 -12.77 0.67
CA VAL A 100 -3.12 -12.27 0.65
C VAL A 100 -2.14 -13.40 0.30
N LYS A 101 -2.52 -14.65 0.53
CA LYS A 101 -1.69 -15.84 0.28
C LYS A 101 -1.00 -15.88 -1.11
N PRO A 102 -1.64 -15.49 -2.22
CA PRO A 102 -0.99 -15.48 -3.54
C PRO A 102 0.23 -14.55 -3.65
N TYR A 103 0.35 -13.57 -2.76
CA TYR A 103 1.45 -12.60 -2.72
C TYR A 103 2.57 -13.02 -1.77
N MET A 104 2.31 -14.02 -0.90
CA MET A 104 3.28 -14.56 0.04
C MET A 104 4.14 -15.60 -0.70
N LYS A 105 5.14 -15.13 -1.40
CA LYS A 105 6.14 -16.03 -1.99
C LYS A 105 7.10 -16.47 -0.89
N HIS A 106 7.28 -17.78 -0.75
CA HIS A 106 8.34 -18.35 0.10
C HIS A 106 9.68 -18.16 -0.62
N THR A 107 10.28 -16.98 -0.47
CA THR A 107 11.59 -16.69 -1.03
C THR A 107 12.68 -17.03 -0.02
N TYR A 108 13.88 -17.37 -0.52
CA TYR A 108 15.07 -17.52 0.31
C TYR A 108 15.32 -16.26 1.16
N GLU A 109 15.13 -15.09 0.58
CA GLU A 109 15.33 -13.80 1.24
C GLU A 109 14.35 -13.63 2.43
N SER A 110 13.09 -13.99 2.26
CA SER A 110 12.09 -13.96 3.34
C SER A 110 12.47 -14.90 4.49
N ALA A 111 12.97 -16.10 4.17
CA ALA A 111 13.45 -17.05 5.18
C ALA A 111 14.71 -16.54 5.90
N ASN A 112 15.66 -15.98 5.15
CA ASN A 112 16.88 -15.40 5.70
C ASN A 112 16.60 -14.22 6.63
N ASN A 113 15.69 -13.32 6.25
CA ASN A 113 15.27 -12.20 7.07
C ASN A 113 14.64 -12.67 8.39
N ALA A 114 13.79 -13.69 8.35
CA ALA A 114 13.18 -14.27 9.54
C ALA A 114 14.22 -14.88 10.49
N LEU A 115 15.20 -15.60 9.97
CA LEU A 115 16.29 -16.18 10.76
C LEU A 115 17.17 -15.09 11.37
N THR A 116 17.54 -14.07 10.61
CA THR A 116 18.35 -12.93 11.10
C THR A 116 17.64 -12.19 12.23
N GLN A 117 16.34 -11.93 12.08
CA GLN A 117 15.56 -11.28 13.15
C GLN A 117 15.50 -12.15 14.41
N ARG A 118 15.30 -13.47 14.27
CA ARG A 118 15.33 -14.41 15.39
C ARG A 118 16.70 -14.40 16.09
N ASP A 119 17.78 -14.47 15.35
CA ASP A 119 19.13 -14.53 15.92
C ASP A 119 19.47 -13.23 16.65
N THR A 120 19.07 -12.07 16.12
CA THR A 120 19.22 -10.77 16.81
C THR A 120 18.44 -10.76 18.12
N TYR A 121 17.21 -11.26 18.14
CA TYR A 121 16.41 -11.36 19.37
C TYR A 121 17.04 -12.28 20.41
N VAL A 122 17.52 -13.45 19.99
CA VAL A 122 18.18 -14.42 20.91
C VAL A 122 19.45 -13.80 21.52
N GLN A 123 20.29 -13.14 20.70
CA GLN A 123 21.50 -12.49 21.20
C GLN A 123 21.20 -11.38 22.19
N SER A 124 20.21 -10.53 21.92
CA SER A 124 19.83 -9.45 22.86
C SER A 124 19.27 -10.01 24.18
N SER A 125 18.52 -11.10 24.13
CA SER A 125 17.96 -11.76 25.31
C SER A 125 19.05 -12.43 26.17
N VAL A 126 20.09 -12.98 25.56
CA VAL A 126 21.23 -13.56 26.29
C VAL A 126 22.04 -12.48 26.96
N THR A 127 22.30 -11.37 26.28
CA THR A 127 23.08 -10.25 26.85
C THR A 127 22.36 -9.63 28.04
N SER A 128 21.06 -9.41 27.98
CA SER A 128 20.26 -8.83 29.08
C SER A 128 20.22 -9.75 30.32
N ASN A 129 20.22 -11.06 30.14
CA ASN A 129 20.25 -12.00 31.25
C ASN A 129 21.62 -12.06 31.94
N ILE A 130 22.73 -11.91 31.20
CA ILE A 130 24.08 -11.88 31.78
C ILE A 130 24.29 -10.60 32.58
N GLU A 131 23.78 -9.44 32.11
CA GLU A 131 23.87 -8.19 32.85
C GLU A 131 23.06 -8.17 34.15
N SER A 132 21.94 -8.88 34.22
CA SER A 132 21.16 -9.02 35.47
C SER A 132 21.83 -9.91 36.50
N ASP A 133 22.54 -10.94 36.08
CA ASP A 133 23.24 -11.87 37.01
C ASP A 133 24.56 -11.34 37.57
N ILE A 134 25.08 -10.24 37.02
CA ILE A 134 26.33 -9.58 37.51
C ILE A 134 26.02 -8.52 38.60
N HIS A 135 24.78 -8.13 38.80
CA HIS A 135 24.36 -7.08 39.73
C HIS A 135 23.65 -7.57 40.99
N ASP A 136 23.51 -8.90 41.18
CA ASP A 136 23.11 -9.57 42.41
C ASP A 136 24.37 -10.16 43.13
#